data_4a8d878e3132c61468ca6323df671e48
#
_entry.id   4a8d878e3132c61468ca6323df671e48
#
_cell.length_a   1.000
_cell.length_b   1.000
_cell.length_c   1.000
_cell.angle_alpha   90.00
_cell.angle_beta   90.00
_cell.angle_gamma   90.00
#
_symmetry.space_group_name_H-M   'P 1'
#
loop_
_entity.id
_entity.type
_entity.pdbx_description
1 polymer ?
#
loop_
_entity_poly.entity_id
_entity_poly.type
_entity_poly.pdbx_seq_one_letter_code
_entity_poly.pdbx_strand_id
1 'polypeptide(L)'
;FSNAFTFARRFYDQLPVKFDHDWCGVTQLGWDEKSQHKIAQMLSMDLPAELAVAVEANAVEQITGVATNCSGITYPQGGWLCPAELTRNVLELAQQQGLQIYYQYQLQNLSRKDDCWLLNFAGDQQATHSVVVLANGHQISRFSQTSTLPVYSVAGQVSHIPTTPELAELKQVLCYDGYLTPQNPANQHHCIGASYHRGSEDTAYSEDDQQQNRQRLIDC
;
A
#
# COMPACT_ATOMS: atom_id res chain seq x y z
N PHE A 1 15.05 3.80 -8.60
CA PHE A 1 14.55 3.37 -7.29
C PHE A 1 14.86 4.40 -6.20
N SER A 2 16.15 4.69 -5.86
CA SER A 2 16.56 5.54 -4.73
C SER A 2 15.91 6.93 -4.74
N ASN A 3 15.91 7.63 -5.87
CA ASN A 3 15.32 8.98 -5.98
C ASN A 3 13.81 8.97 -5.70
N ALA A 4 13.09 7.98 -6.23
CA ALA A 4 11.63 7.87 -6.01
C ALA A 4 11.31 7.54 -4.54
N PHE A 5 12.08 6.63 -3.94
CA PHE A 5 11.93 6.25 -2.54
C PHE A 5 12.21 7.44 -1.60
N THR A 6 13.35 8.12 -1.80
CA THR A 6 13.73 9.29 -0.99
C THR A 6 12.73 10.43 -1.14
N PHE A 7 12.22 10.64 -2.37
CA PHE A 7 11.17 11.64 -2.61
C PHE A 7 9.88 11.29 -1.84
N ALA A 8 9.40 10.05 -1.96
CA ALA A 8 8.17 9.61 -1.29
C ALA A 8 8.29 9.75 0.24
N ARG A 9 9.43 9.33 0.81
CA ARG A 9 9.69 9.44 2.24
C ARG A 9 9.64 10.89 2.72
N ARG A 10 10.33 11.78 2.04
CA ARG A 10 10.31 13.23 2.34
C ARG A 10 8.92 13.83 2.16
N PHE A 11 8.20 13.42 1.12
CA PHE A 11 6.85 13.88 0.86
C PHE A 11 5.93 13.56 2.04
N TYR A 12 5.92 12.32 2.54
CA TYR A 12 5.11 11.94 3.69
C TYR A 12 5.51 12.68 4.97
N ASP A 13 6.81 12.86 5.24
CA ASP A 13 7.30 13.59 6.40
C ASP A 13 6.93 15.07 6.40
N GLN A 14 6.76 15.67 5.23
CA GLN A 14 6.44 17.09 5.07
C GLN A 14 4.94 17.37 4.98
N LEU A 15 4.09 16.34 4.91
CA LEU A 15 2.65 16.55 4.90
C LEU A 15 2.18 17.20 6.22
N PRO A 16 1.42 18.32 6.13
CA PRO A 16 0.97 19.03 7.32
C PRO A 16 -0.28 18.37 7.93
N VAL A 17 -0.36 17.05 7.92
CA VAL A 17 -1.44 16.25 8.49
C VAL A 17 -0.87 15.11 9.32
N LYS A 18 -1.58 14.71 10.35
CA LYS A 18 -1.23 13.52 11.15
C LYS A 18 -1.87 12.30 10.53
N PHE A 19 -1.21 11.17 10.59
CA PHE A 19 -1.73 9.85 10.21
C PHE A 19 -0.88 8.78 10.89
N ASP A 20 -1.48 7.64 11.16
CA ASP A 20 -0.76 6.52 11.75
C ASP A 20 0.25 5.96 10.75
N HIS A 21 1.50 5.95 11.14
CA HIS A 21 2.61 5.39 10.38
C HIS A 21 3.79 5.12 11.31
N ASP A 22 4.66 4.23 10.87
CA ASP A 22 5.96 4.03 11.49
C ASP A 22 7.01 3.68 10.43
N TRP A 23 8.08 4.45 10.38
CA TRP A 23 9.23 4.19 9.52
C TRP A 23 10.24 3.28 10.22
N CYS A 24 9.75 2.17 10.72
CA CYS A 24 10.48 1.21 11.54
C CYS A 24 11.45 0.32 10.75
N GLY A 25 11.48 0.45 9.45
CA GLY A 25 12.19 -0.45 8.56
C GLY A 25 11.29 -1.56 7.99
N VAL A 26 11.76 -2.14 6.89
CA VAL A 26 11.13 -3.29 6.22
C VAL A 26 12.20 -4.34 5.94
N THR A 27 11.99 -5.57 6.39
CA THR A 27 12.85 -6.71 6.06
C THR A 27 12.11 -7.68 5.17
N GLN A 28 12.65 -7.90 3.97
CA GLN A 28 12.17 -8.92 3.03
C GLN A 28 12.98 -10.20 3.19
N LEU A 29 12.30 -11.29 3.48
CA LEU A 29 12.90 -12.60 3.69
C LEU A 29 13.09 -13.35 2.36
N GLY A 30 14.22 -14.05 2.25
CA GLY A 30 14.52 -14.98 1.17
C GLY A 30 14.00 -16.38 1.49
N TRP A 31 12.67 -16.52 1.58
CA TRP A 31 12.03 -17.74 2.07
C TRP A 31 11.97 -18.87 1.02
N ASP A 32 12.09 -18.54 -0.27
CA ASP A 32 12.16 -19.47 -1.39
C ASP A 32 13.22 -19.03 -2.43
N GLU A 33 13.52 -19.88 -3.40
CA GLU A 33 14.51 -19.59 -4.46
C GLU A 33 14.16 -18.32 -5.25
N LYS A 34 12.87 -18.07 -5.51
CA LYS A 34 12.40 -16.91 -6.25
C LYS A 34 12.63 -15.61 -5.47
N SER A 35 12.32 -15.59 -4.19
CA SER A 35 12.57 -14.44 -3.32
C SER A 35 14.06 -14.19 -3.13
N GLN A 36 14.87 -15.25 -2.93
CA GLN A 36 16.33 -15.16 -2.86
C GLN A 36 16.94 -14.57 -4.14
N HIS A 37 16.45 -14.99 -5.32
CA HIS A 37 16.90 -14.43 -6.60
C HIS A 37 16.55 -12.94 -6.73
N LYS A 38 15.34 -12.53 -6.35
CA LYS A 38 14.94 -11.11 -6.34
C LYS A 38 15.80 -10.27 -5.38
N ILE A 39 16.09 -10.79 -4.20
CA ILE A 39 16.96 -10.15 -3.22
C ILE A 39 18.36 -9.98 -3.81
N ALA A 40 18.93 -11.03 -4.42
CA ALA A 40 20.24 -10.96 -5.06
C ALA A 40 20.28 -9.91 -6.19
N GLN A 41 19.21 -9.82 -7.01
CA GLN A 41 19.10 -8.77 -8.02
C GLN A 41 19.06 -7.38 -7.40
N MET A 42 18.33 -7.18 -6.31
CA MET A 42 18.25 -5.88 -5.63
C MET A 42 19.62 -5.49 -5.04
N LEU A 43 20.32 -6.42 -4.41
CA LEU A 43 21.65 -6.19 -3.84
C LEU A 43 22.72 -5.89 -4.93
N SER A 44 22.57 -6.45 -6.13
CA SER A 44 23.47 -6.19 -7.25
C SER A 44 23.37 -4.75 -7.82
N MET A 45 22.35 -3.99 -7.41
CA MET A 45 22.21 -2.58 -7.79
C MET A 45 23.14 -1.65 -7.00
N ASP A 46 23.91 -2.15 -6.05
CA ASP A 46 24.84 -1.40 -5.21
C ASP A 46 24.20 -0.13 -4.60
N LEU A 47 23.04 -0.32 -3.98
CA LEU A 47 22.32 0.77 -3.34
C LEU A 47 23.04 1.20 -2.06
N PRO A 48 22.97 2.50 -1.70
CA PRO A 48 23.50 2.97 -0.42
C PRO A 48 22.92 2.17 0.77
N ALA A 49 23.75 1.90 1.78
CA ALA A 49 23.37 1.10 2.95
C ALA A 49 22.18 1.69 3.74
N GLU A 50 21.99 2.99 3.70
CA GLU A 50 20.84 3.67 4.26
C GLU A 50 19.53 3.35 3.54
N LEU A 51 19.57 2.81 2.33
CA LEU A 51 18.41 2.43 1.54
C LEU A 51 18.17 0.91 1.55
N ALA A 52 19.22 0.11 1.43
CA ALA A 52 19.10 -1.34 1.36
C ALA A 52 20.37 -2.05 1.87
N VAL A 53 20.21 -3.03 2.75
CA VAL A 53 21.30 -3.80 3.35
C VAL A 53 20.96 -5.28 3.35
N ALA A 54 21.91 -6.12 2.95
CA ALA A 54 21.81 -7.56 3.11
C ALA A 54 21.81 -7.94 4.60
N VAL A 55 20.99 -8.91 4.98
CA VAL A 55 20.88 -9.39 6.35
C VAL A 55 20.98 -10.90 6.37
N GLU A 56 21.92 -11.41 7.13
CA GLU A 56 22.09 -12.84 7.37
C GLU A 56 21.00 -13.37 8.32
N ALA A 57 20.66 -14.66 8.23
CA ALA A 57 19.58 -15.27 8.99
C ALA A 57 19.70 -15.04 10.51
N ASN A 58 20.92 -15.13 11.06
CA ASN A 58 21.17 -14.89 12.48
C ASN A 58 21.01 -13.43 12.93
N ALA A 59 21.06 -12.49 12.01
CA ALA A 59 20.88 -11.06 12.29
C ALA A 59 19.42 -10.61 12.11
N VAL A 60 18.60 -11.36 11.37
CA VAL A 60 17.19 -11.03 11.13
C VAL A 60 16.43 -10.95 12.45
N GLU A 61 16.61 -11.90 13.37
CA GLU A 61 15.94 -11.88 14.68
C GLU A 61 16.30 -10.62 15.50
N GLN A 62 17.54 -10.21 15.50
CA GLN A 62 18.00 -9.03 16.24
C GLN A 62 17.34 -7.74 15.72
N ILE A 63 17.21 -7.65 14.39
CA ILE A 63 16.66 -6.48 13.69
C ILE A 63 15.14 -6.47 13.78
N THR A 64 14.49 -7.60 13.60
CA THR A 64 13.03 -7.68 13.45
C THR A 64 12.30 -8.05 14.74
N GLY A 65 12.99 -8.69 15.70
CA GLY A 65 12.40 -9.26 16.91
C GLY A 65 11.77 -10.64 16.71
N VAL A 66 11.87 -11.22 15.50
CA VAL A 66 11.28 -12.52 15.17
C VAL A 66 12.36 -13.46 14.62
N ALA A 67 12.49 -14.65 15.22
CA ALA A 67 13.41 -15.67 14.78
C ALA A 67 12.94 -16.26 13.43
N THR A 68 13.85 -16.32 12.48
CA THR A 68 13.64 -16.96 11.18
C THR A 68 14.94 -17.64 10.72
N ASN A 69 14.81 -18.67 9.89
CA ASN A 69 15.94 -19.34 9.27
C ASN A 69 16.33 -18.73 7.91
N CYS A 70 15.73 -17.58 7.56
CA CYS A 70 15.92 -16.95 6.27
C CYS A 70 16.87 -15.77 6.40
N SER A 71 17.82 -15.66 5.47
CA SER A 71 18.49 -14.39 5.17
C SER A 71 17.54 -13.47 4.40
N GLY A 72 17.91 -12.21 4.24
CA GLY A 72 17.05 -11.24 3.59
C GLY A 72 17.75 -9.98 3.16
N ILE A 73 16.93 -8.99 2.85
CA ILE A 73 17.34 -7.61 2.63
C ILE A 73 16.49 -6.70 3.50
N THR A 74 17.11 -5.78 4.21
CA THR A 74 16.39 -4.76 4.97
C THR A 74 16.47 -3.41 4.29
N TYR A 75 15.37 -2.66 4.37
CA TYR A 75 15.20 -1.28 3.92
C TYR A 75 15.00 -0.41 5.15
N PRO A 76 16.09 0.16 5.73
CA PRO A 76 16.03 0.83 7.05
C PRO A 76 15.07 2.02 7.11
N GLN A 77 14.86 2.70 5.99
CA GLN A 77 13.95 3.85 5.90
C GLN A 77 12.52 3.48 5.48
N GLY A 78 12.24 2.20 5.29
CA GLY A 78 10.90 1.70 5.00
C GLY A 78 10.00 1.68 6.22
N GLY A 79 8.76 1.26 6.04
CA GLY A 79 7.79 1.17 7.15
C GLY A 79 6.39 0.92 6.64
N TRP A 80 5.41 1.31 7.45
CA TRP A 80 3.99 1.20 7.15
C TRP A 80 3.27 2.53 7.41
N LEU A 81 2.13 2.71 6.80
CA LEU A 81 1.21 3.81 7.05
C LEU A 81 -0.26 3.38 6.87
N CYS A 82 -1.17 4.13 7.51
CA CYS A 82 -2.61 3.96 7.34
C CYS A 82 -3.14 4.81 6.18
N PRO A 83 -3.36 4.26 4.98
CA PRO A 83 -3.69 5.06 3.80
C PRO A 83 -5.08 5.70 3.89
N ALA A 84 -6.03 5.07 4.56
CA ALA A 84 -7.38 5.60 4.73
C ALA A 84 -7.39 6.85 5.63
N GLU A 85 -6.62 6.82 6.72
CA GLU A 85 -6.48 7.96 7.62
C GLU A 85 -5.74 9.11 6.93
N LEU A 86 -4.61 8.81 6.29
CA LEU A 86 -3.86 9.79 5.50
C LEU A 86 -4.76 10.49 4.49
N THR A 87 -5.50 9.73 3.68
CA THR A 87 -6.39 10.29 2.66
C THR A 87 -7.47 11.18 3.28
N ARG A 88 -8.09 10.75 4.36
CA ARG A 88 -9.11 11.53 5.08
C ARG A 88 -8.54 12.87 5.55
N ASN A 89 -7.41 12.83 6.24
CA ASN A 89 -6.84 14.03 6.86
C ASN A 89 -6.29 15.02 5.82
N VAL A 90 -5.77 14.52 4.69
CA VAL A 90 -5.41 15.38 3.54
C VAL A 90 -6.64 16.03 2.91
N LEU A 91 -7.74 15.28 2.74
CA LEU A 91 -8.99 15.85 2.23
C LEU A 91 -9.59 16.88 3.17
N GLU A 92 -9.59 16.65 4.47
CA GLU A 92 -10.05 17.61 5.48
C GLU A 92 -9.24 18.91 5.43
N LEU A 93 -7.90 18.80 5.32
CA LEU A 93 -7.04 19.97 5.14
C LEU A 93 -7.36 20.72 3.85
N ALA A 94 -7.57 20.02 2.75
CA ALA A 94 -7.92 20.61 1.47
C ALA A 94 -9.30 21.31 1.51
N GLN A 95 -10.27 20.75 2.26
CA GLN A 95 -11.57 21.40 2.48
C GLN A 95 -11.44 22.73 3.22
N GLN A 96 -10.54 22.83 4.21
CA GLN A 96 -10.24 24.09 4.90
C GLN A 96 -9.65 25.13 3.93
N GLN A 97 -9.04 24.68 2.83
CA GLN A 97 -8.48 25.55 1.77
C GLN A 97 -9.44 25.77 0.60
N GLY A 98 -10.70 25.37 0.72
CA GLY A 98 -11.75 25.63 -0.26
C GLY A 98 -12.08 24.45 -1.19
N LEU A 99 -11.52 23.26 -0.98
CA LEU A 99 -11.95 22.07 -1.70
C LEU A 99 -13.42 21.77 -1.37
N GLN A 100 -14.23 21.53 -2.39
CA GLN A 100 -15.58 21.03 -2.24
C GLN A 100 -15.60 19.53 -2.58
N ILE A 101 -16.16 18.71 -1.70
CA ILE A 101 -16.26 17.26 -1.88
C ILE A 101 -17.73 16.89 -2.04
N TYR A 102 -18.03 16.18 -3.11
CA TYR A 102 -19.35 15.65 -3.39
C TYR A 102 -19.32 14.14 -3.36
N TYR A 103 -20.02 13.53 -2.42
CA TYR A 103 -20.17 12.08 -2.31
C TYR A 103 -21.40 11.60 -3.09
N GLN A 104 -21.40 10.32 -3.48
CA GLN A 104 -22.49 9.69 -4.24
C GLN A 104 -22.69 10.32 -5.64
N TYR A 105 -21.68 11.00 -6.15
CA TYR A 105 -21.64 11.54 -7.52
C TYR A 105 -20.86 10.56 -8.41
N GLN A 106 -21.55 9.53 -8.88
CA GLN A 106 -20.94 8.54 -9.78
C GLN A 106 -20.84 9.10 -11.19
N LEU A 107 -19.61 9.40 -11.61
CA LEU A 107 -19.35 9.82 -13.00
C LEU A 107 -19.61 8.64 -13.94
N GLN A 108 -20.53 8.82 -14.91
CA GLN A 108 -20.88 7.84 -15.92
C GLN A 108 -20.09 8.03 -17.20
N ASN A 109 -19.99 9.27 -17.66
CA ASN A 109 -19.21 9.62 -18.83
C ASN A 109 -18.75 11.07 -18.78
N LEU A 110 -17.76 11.38 -19.59
CA LEU A 110 -17.27 12.74 -19.80
C LEU A 110 -17.03 12.96 -21.28
N SER A 111 -17.25 14.17 -21.75
CA SER A 111 -17.04 14.56 -23.14
C SER A 111 -16.44 15.95 -23.24
N ARG A 112 -15.66 16.19 -24.31
CA ARG A 112 -15.16 17.53 -24.60
C ARG A 112 -16.26 18.35 -25.25
N LYS A 113 -16.49 19.55 -24.72
CA LYS A 113 -17.41 20.52 -25.31
C LYS A 113 -16.72 21.89 -25.28
N ASP A 114 -16.41 22.40 -26.46
CA ASP A 114 -15.58 23.60 -26.60
C ASP A 114 -14.27 23.46 -25.80
N ASP A 115 -13.96 24.42 -24.95
CA ASP A 115 -12.75 24.39 -24.10
C ASP A 115 -12.95 23.73 -22.73
N CYS A 116 -14.12 23.12 -22.49
CA CYS A 116 -14.49 22.53 -21.22
C CYS A 116 -14.79 21.04 -21.34
N TRP A 117 -14.78 20.36 -20.22
CA TRP A 117 -15.26 19.01 -20.05
C TRP A 117 -16.68 19.03 -19.48
N LEU A 118 -17.60 18.38 -20.15
CA LEU A 118 -18.93 18.08 -19.63
C LEU A 118 -18.88 16.71 -18.95
N LEU A 119 -19.25 16.67 -17.69
CA LEU A 119 -19.32 15.48 -16.86
C LEU A 119 -20.78 15.14 -16.63
N ASN A 120 -21.16 13.89 -16.90
CA ASN A 120 -22.50 13.38 -16.63
C ASN A 120 -22.43 12.35 -15.51
N PHE A 121 -23.19 12.57 -14.45
CA PHE A 121 -23.27 11.70 -13.29
C PHE A 121 -24.57 10.90 -13.28
N ALA A 122 -24.63 9.87 -12.44
CA ALA A 122 -25.88 9.15 -12.18
C ALA A 122 -26.95 10.11 -11.62
N GLY A 123 -28.22 9.90 -12.01
CA GLY A 123 -29.33 10.76 -11.55
C GLY A 123 -29.43 12.09 -12.32
N ASP A 124 -29.01 12.11 -13.59
CA ASP A 124 -29.12 13.25 -14.51
C ASP A 124 -28.39 14.54 -14.07
N GLN A 125 -27.46 14.41 -13.15
CA GLN A 125 -26.63 15.52 -12.71
C GLN A 125 -25.50 15.78 -13.68
N GLN A 126 -25.17 17.05 -13.89
CA GLN A 126 -24.10 17.48 -14.80
C GLN A 126 -23.20 18.53 -14.15
N ALA A 127 -21.94 18.55 -14.54
CA ALA A 127 -21.00 19.61 -14.23
C ALA A 127 -20.10 19.92 -15.42
N THR A 128 -19.57 21.13 -15.47
CA THR A 128 -18.66 21.57 -16.53
C THR A 128 -17.40 22.14 -15.90
N HIS A 129 -16.23 21.66 -16.33
CA HIS A 129 -14.94 22.10 -15.83
C HIS A 129 -13.91 22.24 -16.96
N SER A 130 -13.01 23.20 -16.85
CA SER A 130 -11.91 23.39 -17.81
C SER A 130 -10.86 22.29 -17.71
N VAL A 131 -10.65 21.75 -16.51
CA VAL A 131 -9.67 20.68 -16.22
C VAL A 131 -10.36 19.59 -15.39
N VAL A 132 -10.09 18.33 -15.74
CA VAL A 132 -10.55 17.15 -14.99
C VAL A 132 -9.36 16.23 -14.72
N VAL A 133 -9.24 15.79 -13.49
CA VAL A 133 -8.27 14.77 -13.07
C VAL A 133 -9.02 13.49 -12.72
N LEU A 134 -8.74 12.41 -13.44
CA LEU A 134 -9.29 11.09 -13.16
C LEU A 134 -8.36 10.36 -12.21
N ALA A 135 -8.77 10.16 -10.97
CA ALA A 135 -8.00 9.50 -9.91
C ALA A 135 -8.78 8.33 -9.27
N ASN A 136 -9.56 7.61 -10.08
CA ASN A 136 -10.51 6.59 -9.66
C ASN A 136 -9.94 5.14 -9.71
N GLY A 137 -8.61 5.00 -9.61
CA GLY A 137 -7.93 3.71 -9.54
C GLY A 137 -8.20 2.81 -10.75
N HIS A 138 -8.46 1.52 -10.51
CA HIS A 138 -8.68 0.52 -11.57
C HIS A 138 -9.87 0.85 -12.47
N GLN A 139 -10.84 1.61 -12.00
CA GLN A 139 -12.02 2.00 -12.79
C GLN A 139 -11.73 3.08 -13.85
N ILE A 140 -10.49 3.56 -13.94
CA ILE A 140 -10.10 4.55 -14.95
C ILE A 140 -10.35 4.04 -16.39
N SER A 141 -10.23 2.74 -16.62
CA SER A 141 -10.46 2.12 -17.92
C SER A 141 -11.94 2.11 -18.37
N ARG A 142 -12.88 2.47 -17.50
CA ARG A 142 -14.32 2.54 -17.83
C ARG A 142 -14.70 3.70 -18.73
N PHE A 143 -13.86 4.73 -18.83
CA PHE A 143 -14.12 5.87 -19.69
C PHE A 143 -13.49 5.68 -21.07
N SER A 144 -14.21 6.09 -22.11
CA SER A 144 -13.73 5.97 -23.51
C SER A 144 -12.39 6.66 -23.73
N GLN A 145 -12.12 7.75 -23.02
CA GLN A 145 -10.87 8.52 -23.09
C GLN A 145 -9.65 7.76 -22.53
N THR A 146 -9.88 6.79 -21.66
CA THR A 146 -8.83 6.07 -20.91
C THR A 146 -8.92 4.56 -21.02
N SER A 147 -9.83 4.05 -21.85
CA SER A 147 -10.09 2.61 -22.05
C SER A 147 -8.89 1.81 -22.60
N THR A 148 -7.93 2.51 -23.23
CA THR A 148 -6.71 1.90 -23.77
C THR A 148 -5.55 1.85 -22.77
N LEU A 149 -5.72 2.42 -21.57
CA LEU A 149 -4.70 2.34 -20.54
C LEU A 149 -4.54 0.88 -20.06
N PRO A 150 -3.30 0.39 -19.88
CA PRO A 150 -3.05 -0.99 -19.46
C PRO A 150 -3.26 -1.15 -17.95
N VAL A 151 -4.49 -0.87 -17.49
CA VAL A 151 -4.90 -0.96 -16.08
C VAL A 151 -5.93 -2.08 -15.95
N TYR A 152 -5.76 -2.91 -14.94
CA TYR A 152 -6.72 -3.94 -14.57
C TYR A 152 -6.98 -3.93 -13.06
N SER A 153 -8.15 -4.44 -12.67
CA SER A 153 -8.52 -4.59 -11.27
C SER A 153 -7.74 -5.70 -10.60
N VAL A 154 -7.45 -5.51 -9.32
CA VAL A 154 -6.96 -6.57 -8.44
C VAL A 154 -7.67 -6.41 -7.11
N ALA A 155 -8.53 -7.38 -6.78
CA ALA A 155 -9.09 -7.48 -5.45
C ALA A 155 -8.10 -8.19 -4.51
N GLY A 156 -8.14 -7.85 -3.25
CA GLY A 156 -7.33 -8.49 -2.22
C GLY A 156 -7.85 -8.15 -0.84
N GLN A 157 -7.64 -9.08 0.08
CA GLN A 157 -8.04 -8.94 1.47
C GLN A 157 -6.82 -8.97 2.38
N VAL A 158 -6.80 -8.08 3.35
CA VAL A 158 -5.86 -8.09 4.47
C VAL A 158 -6.56 -8.55 5.73
N SER A 159 -5.80 -9.07 6.68
CA SER A 159 -6.30 -9.50 7.97
C SER A 159 -5.69 -8.64 9.07
N HIS A 160 -6.52 -8.14 9.97
CA HIS A 160 -6.07 -7.48 11.19
C HIS A 160 -6.13 -8.47 12.35
N ILE A 161 -4.98 -8.73 12.95
CA ILE A 161 -4.85 -9.68 14.06
C ILE A 161 -4.43 -8.94 15.34
N PRO A 162 -5.01 -9.29 16.51
CA PRO A 162 -4.60 -8.70 17.77
C PRO A 162 -3.16 -9.09 18.09
N THR A 163 -2.46 -8.23 18.82
CA THR A 163 -1.12 -8.56 19.28
C THR A 163 -1.12 -9.69 20.31
N THR A 164 0.00 -10.40 20.37
CA THR A 164 0.35 -11.35 21.44
C THR A 164 1.67 -10.93 22.06
N PRO A 165 2.10 -11.49 23.23
CA PRO A 165 3.40 -11.17 23.78
C PRO A 165 4.56 -11.39 22.79
N GLU A 166 4.50 -12.44 21.97
CA GLU A 166 5.51 -12.75 20.96
C GLU A 166 5.47 -11.75 19.79
N LEU A 167 4.29 -11.42 19.31
CA LEU A 167 4.12 -10.46 18.20
C LEU A 167 4.42 -9.01 18.61
N ALA A 168 4.28 -8.68 19.89
CA ALA A 168 4.63 -7.36 20.40
C ALA A 168 6.12 -7.04 20.25
N GLU A 169 6.98 -8.06 20.16
CA GLU A 169 8.42 -7.91 19.93
C GLU A 169 8.79 -7.58 18.48
N LEU A 170 7.83 -7.65 17.55
CA LEU A 170 8.07 -7.33 16.15
C LEU A 170 8.39 -5.84 15.98
N LYS A 171 9.60 -5.54 15.49
CA LYS A 171 10.16 -4.18 15.38
C LYS A 171 10.07 -3.59 13.98
N GLN A 172 10.04 -4.42 12.95
CA GLN A 172 10.02 -4.01 11.55
C GLN A 172 8.91 -4.72 10.79
N VAL A 173 8.50 -4.14 9.67
CA VAL A 173 7.64 -4.86 8.72
C VAL A 173 8.40 -6.04 8.14
N LEU A 174 7.81 -7.22 8.24
CA LEU A 174 8.31 -8.43 7.58
C LEU A 174 7.58 -8.64 6.25
N CYS A 175 8.33 -8.85 5.18
CA CYS A 175 7.82 -9.27 3.89
C CYS A 175 8.31 -10.70 3.58
N TYR A 176 7.37 -11.55 3.19
CA TYR A 176 7.58 -12.96 2.81
C TYR A 176 6.75 -13.26 1.55
N ASP A 177 5.94 -14.32 1.48
CA ASP A 177 4.84 -14.46 0.48
C ASP A 177 3.60 -13.62 0.87
N GLY A 178 3.84 -12.60 1.61
CA GLY A 178 2.90 -11.66 2.18
C GLY A 178 3.64 -10.60 2.96
N TYR A 179 2.98 -10.04 3.97
CA TYR A 179 3.62 -9.14 4.92
C TYR A 179 2.97 -9.22 6.30
N LEU A 180 3.73 -8.85 7.31
CA LEU A 180 3.31 -8.66 8.70
C LEU A 180 3.84 -7.32 9.18
N THR A 181 2.97 -6.43 9.63
CA THR A 181 3.38 -5.14 10.22
C THR A 181 3.61 -5.27 11.72
N PRO A 182 4.47 -4.43 12.33
CA PRO A 182 4.40 -4.17 13.76
C PRO A 182 2.99 -3.76 14.19
N GLN A 183 2.70 -3.87 15.46
CA GLN A 183 1.40 -3.43 15.98
C GLN A 183 1.20 -1.92 15.76
N ASN A 184 0.01 -1.55 15.34
CA ASN A 184 -0.39 -0.14 15.37
C ASN A 184 -0.69 0.25 16.82
N PRO A 185 0.00 1.25 17.39
CA PRO A 185 -0.20 1.67 18.78
C PRO A 185 -1.63 2.13 19.10
N ALA A 186 -2.37 2.62 18.11
CA ALA A 186 -3.72 3.12 18.30
C ALA A 186 -4.75 2.01 18.60
N ASN A 187 -4.54 0.80 18.05
CA ASN A 187 -5.50 -0.30 18.18
C ASN A 187 -4.89 -1.65 18.61
N GLN A 188 -3.56 -1.72 18.75
CA GLN A 188 -2.82 -2.92 19.12
C GLN A 188 -3.04 -4.11 18.17
N HIS A 189 -3.24 -3.82 16.88
CA HIS A 189 -3.38 -4.84 15.85
C HIS A 189 -2.19 -4.78 14.88
N HIS A 190 -1.86 -5.97 14.38
CA HIS A 190 -0.96 -6.17 13.24
C HIS A 190 -1.81 -6.31 11.97
N CYS A 191 -1.23 -5.98 10.83
CA CYS A 191 -1.82 -6.24 9.53
C CYS A 191 -1.02 -7.35 8.83
N ILE A 192 -1.71 -8.40 8.40
CA ILE A 192 -1.15 -9.47 7.57
C ILE A 192 -1.86 -9.53 6.23
N GLY A 193 -1.15 -9.87 5.18
CA GLY A 193 -1.76 -9.98 3.86
C GLY A 193 -0.74 -10.11 2.73
N ALA A 194 -1.23 -10.06 1.50
CA ALA A 194 -2.62 -9.98 1.15
C ALA A 194 -2.97 -11.13 0.20
N SER A 195 -4.25 -11.48 0.12
CA SER A 195 -4.73 -12.24 -1.03
C SER A 195 -4.65 -11.40 -2.29
N TYR A 196 -4.70 -12.02 -3.46
CA TYR A 196 -4.46 -11.32 -4.72
C TYR A 196 -5.23 -11.96 -5.88
N HIS A 197 -6.33 -11.34 -6.27
CA HIS A 197 -7.25 -11.84 -7.31
C HIS A 197 -7.25 -10.91 -8.52
N ARG A 198 -6.45 -11.26 -9.54
CA ARG A 198 -6.37 -10.47 -10.79
C ARG A 198 -7.69 -10.50 -11.55
N GLY A 199 -8.11 -9.33 -12.04
CA GLY A 199 -9.33 -9.16 -12.81
C GLY A 199 -10.61 -9.14 -11.97
N SER A 200 -10.51 -9.31 -10.64
CA SER A 200 -11.64 -9.21 -9.73
C SER A 200 -11.82 -7.78 -9.23
N GLU A 201 -13.08 -7.37 -9.09
CA GLU A 201 -13.50 -6.16 -8.39
C GLU A 201 -14.31 -6.50 -7.12
N ASP A 202 -14.37 -7.78 -6.76
CA ASP A 202 -15.12 -8.23 -5.58
C ASP A 202 -14.42 -7.76 -4.29
N THR A 203 -15.14 -7.07 -3.45
CA THR A 203 -14.70 -6.58 -2.14
C THR A 203 -15.43 -7.24 -0.98
N ALA A 204 -16.21 -8.29 -1.26
CA ALA A 204 -16.87 -9.07 -0.20
C ALA A 204 -15.82 -9.78 0.67
N TYR A 205 -16.12 -9.91 1.96
CA TYR A 205 -15.27 -10.67 2.87
C TYR A 205 -15.18 -12.15 2.43
N SER A 206 -13.98 -12.68 2.41
CA SER A 206 -13.66 -14.06 2.07
C SER A 206 -12.97 -14.76 3.25
N GLU A 207 -13.61 -15.80 3.78
CA GLU A 207 -12.99 -16.64 4.81
C GLU A 207 -11.77 -17.41 4.27
N ASP A 208 -11.83 -17.83 3.00
CA ASP A 208 -10.73 -18.52 2.34
C ASP A 208 -9.49 -17.62 2.25
N ASP A 209 -9.68 -16.33 1.92
CA ASP A 209 -8.59 -15.37 1.89
C ASP A 209 -8.00 -15.13 3.29
N GLN A 210 -8.85 -15.10 4.30
CA GLN A 210 -8.41 -14.99 5.69
C GLN A 210 -7.53 -16.18 6.10
N GLN A 211 -7.93 -17.38 5.76
CA GLN A 211 -7.18 -18.60 6.04
C GLN A 211 -5.88 -18.64 5.24
N GLN A 212 -5.90 -18.27 3.97
CA GLN A 212 -4.69 -18.20 3.14
C GLN A 212 -3.68 -17.21 3.68
N ASN A 213 -4.09 -16.01 4.09
CA ASN A 213 -3.20 -15.02 4.68
C ASN A 213 -2.52 -15.56 5.94
N ARG A 214 -3.26 -16.27 6.79
CA ARG A 214 -2.72 -16.94 7.98
C ARG A 214 -1.76 -18.08 7.61
N GLN A 215 -2.12 -18.91 6.64
CA GLN A 215 -1.29 -20.04 6.22
C GLN A 215 0.06 -19.59 5.68
N ARG A 216 0.09 -18.56 4.84
CA ARG A 216 1.34 -17.98 4.32
C ARG A 216 2.28 -17.51 5.42
N LEU A 217 1.73 -16.91 6.49
CA LEU A 217 2.53 -16.50 7.64
C LEU A 217 3.16 -17.71 8.35
N ILE A 218 2.40 -18.81 8.49
CA ILE A 218 2.88 -20.04 9.14
C ILE A 218 3.96 -20.73 8.29
N ASP A 219 3.79 -20.77 6.97
CA ASP A 219 4.68 -21.46 6.03
C ASP A 219 6.04 -20.73 5.87
N CYS A 220 6.11 -19.46 6.18
CA CYS A 220 7.34 -18.64 6.09
C CYS A 220 8.03 -18.43 7.42
#